data_c985ffc17dc14577645d28805ae3ea96
#
_entry.id   c985ffc17dc14577645d28805ae3ea96
#
_cell.length_a   1.000
_cell.length_b   1.000
_cell.length_c   1.000
_cell.angle_alpha   90.00
_cell.angle_beta   90.00
_cell.angle_gamma   90.00
#
_symmetry.space_group_name_H-M   'P 1'
#
loop_
_entity.id
_entity.type
_entity.pdbx_description
1 polymer ?
#
loop_
_entity_poly.entity_id
_entity_poly.type
_entity_poly.pdbx_seq_one_letter_code
_entity_poly.pdbx_strand_id
1 'polypeptide(L)'
;MIDPARLMRFVLEMRQAGITDARILSALERTPRTHYAPAHLQGLALDDVGLPLAHAQTMTKPSAVARMVAALAPQQSDVVLEVGTGSGFQAAVISALASKVVSLERWRDLTADARGRFGTARLMRTFAHVADGFEGWAEDAPYDRIIVNAAMDDFPLSLLDQLKAGGVLVAPLGERLVRYRNGQQEDLGPIKFASIERGLPEEPSAA
;
A
#
# COMPACT_ATOMS: atom_id res chain seq x y z
N MET A 1 -2.50 10.58 22.43
CA MET A 1 -3.90 10.22 22.05
C MET A 1 -4.30 11.10 20.88
N ILE A 2 -4.89 10.54 19.82
CA ILE A 2 -5.34 11.34 18.65
C ILE A 2 -6.58 12.12 19.10
N ASP A 3 -6.65 13.41 18.76
CA ASP A 3 -7.82 14.23 18.98
C ASP A 3 -9.02 13.68 18.19
N PRO A 4 -10.14 13.32 18.83
CA PRO A 4 -11.33 12.80 18.15
C PRO A 4 -11.89 13.74 17.07
N ALA A 5 -11.81 15.05 17.25
CA ALA A 5 -12.28 16.02 16.27
C ALA A 5 -11.42 15.97 14.99
N ARG A 6 -10.10 15.82 15.13
CA ARG A 6 -9.21 15.65 13.97
C ARG A 6 -9.45 14.33 13.25
N LEU A 7 -9.72 13.25 13.98
CA LEU A 7 -10.03 11.95 13.37
C LEU A 7 -11.37 11.99 12.61
N MET A 8 -12.37 12.62 13.19
CA MET A 8 -13.68 12.83 12.52
C MET A 8 -13.52 13.65 11.23
N ARG A 9 -12.75 14.73 11.28
CA ARG A 9 -12.42 15.54 10.10
C ARG A 9 -11.72 14.73 9.01
N PHE A 10 -10.72 13.93 9.38
CA PHE A 10 -10.02 13.02 8.48
C PHE A 10 -11.00 12.07 7.76
N VAL A 11 -11.91 11.42 8.48
CA VAL A 11 -12.91 10.52 7.87
C VAL A 11 -13.86 11.29 6.94
N LEU A 12 -14.25 12.51 7.31
CA LEU A 12 -15.09 13.36 6.46
C LEU A 12 -14.36 13.74 5.16
N GLU A 13 -13.09 14.10 5.23
CA GLU A 13 -12.26 14.40 4.05
C GLU A 13 -12.14 13.17 3.11
N MET A 14 -12.02 11.97 3.65
CA MET A 14 -12.03 10.74 2.83
C MET A 14 -13.37 10.55 2.12
N ARG A 15 -14.48 10.82 2.79
CA ARG A 15 -15.81 10.78 2.16
C ARG A 15 -15.96 11.83 1.05
N GLN A 16 -15.47 13.04 1.27
CA GLN A 16 -15.46 14.11 0.26
C GLN A 16 -14.56 13.77 -0.94
N ALA A 17 -13.50 13.00 -0.72
CA ALA A 17 -12.65 12.44 -1.78
C ALA A 17 -13.31 11.27 -2.54
N GLY A 18 -14.58 10.95 -2.25
CA GLY A 18 -15.36 9.93 -2.97
C GLY A 18 -15.29 8.52 -2.38
N ILE A 19 -14.70 8.33 -1.20
CA ILE A 19 -14.66 7.02 -0.55
C ILE A 19 -15.98 6.75 0.16
N THR A 20 -16.77 5.81 -0.37
CA THR A 20 -18.11 5.47 0.14
C THR A 20 -18.16 4.13 0.88
N ASP A 21 -17.19 3.22 0.66
CA ASP A 21 -17.14 1.91 1.35
C ASP A 21 -16.84 2.11 2.85
N ALA A 22 -17.84 1.79 3.67
CA ALA A 22 -17.76 1.94 5.13
C ALA A 22 -16.67 1.05 5.75
N ARG A 23 -16.33 -0.09 5.13
CA ARG A 23 -15.26 -0.98 5.62
C ARG A 23 -13.90 -0.30 5.47
N ILE A 24 -13.67 0.38 4.34
CA ILE A 24 -12.42 1.10 4.07
C ILE A 24 -12.31 2.31 4.99
N LEU A 25 -13.37 3.09 5.15
CA LEU A 25 -13.40 4.21 6.09
C LEU A 25 -13.10 3.75 7.52
N SER A 26 -13.72 2.65 7.96
CA SER A 26 -13.47 2.07 9.27
C SER A 26 -12.03 1.51 9.41
N ALA A 27 -11.45 0.93 8.35
CA ALA A 27 -10.06 0.48 8.35
C ALA A 27 -9.09 1.65 8.50
N LEU A 28 -9.31 2.75 7.75
CA LEU A 28 -8.52 3.97 7.86
C LEU A 28 -8.62 4.61 9.25
N GLU A 29 -9.82 4.69 9.81
CA GLU A 29 -10.08 5.24 11.14
C GLU A 29 -9.35 4.46 12.24
N ARG A 30 -9.37 3.12 12.14
CA ARG A 30 -8.73 2.22 13.11
C ARG A 30 -7.23 2.05 12.92
N THR A 31 -6.68 2.51 11.79
CA THR A 31 -5.25 2.45 11.50
C THR A 31 -4.64 3.84 11.71
N PRO A 32 -4.09 4.14 12.90
CA PRO A 32 -3.61 5.48 13.21
C PRO A 32 -2.39 5.84 12.36
N ARG A 33 -2.58 6.63 11.31
CA ARG A 33 -1.51 7.02 10.37
C ARG A 33 -0.33 7.69 11.06
N THR A 34 -0.55 8.33 12.23
CA THR A 34 0.51 8.88 13.08
C THR A 34 1.54 7.84 13.51
N HIS A 35 1.16 6.57 13.64
CA HIS A 35 2.06 5.47 13.99
C HIS A 35 3.04 5.12 12.85
N TYR A 36 2.65 5.41 11.61
CA TYR A 36 3.42 5.12 10.39
C TYR A 36 4.17 6.33 9.85
N ALA A 37 3.81 7.52 10.28
CA ALA A 37 4.47 8.76 9.87
C ALA A 37 5.84 8.95 10.55
N PRO A 38 6.84 9.56 9.87
CA PRO A 38 8.06 9.98 10.51
C PRO A 38 7.79 10.86 11.75
N ALA A 39 8.58 10.70 12.82
CA ALA A 39 8.32 11.34 14.10
C ALA A 39 8.12 12.87 14.02
N HIS A 40 8.95 13.54 13.20
CA HIS A 40 8.87 15.00 13.00
C HIS A 40 7.68 15.45 12.13
N LEU A 41 6.98 14.53 11.46
CA LEU A 41 5.83 14.79 10.58
C LEU A 41 4.49 14.27 11.13
N GLN A 42 4.47 13.73 12.34
CA GLN A 42 3.25 13.18 12.95
C GLN A 42 2.12 14.21 13.05
N GLY A 43 2.45 15.49 13.17
CA GLY A 43 1.47 16.59 13.14
C GLY A 43 0.66 16.67 11.84
N LEU A 44 1.24 16.22 10.72
CA LEU A 44 0.61 16.22 9.39
C LEU A 44 -0.03 14.87 9.03
N ALA A 45 0.04 13.89 9.92
CA ALA A 45 -0.37 12.52 9.61
C ALA A 45 -1.86 12.38 9.26
N LEU A 46 -2.72 13.26 9.74
CA LEU A 46 -4.16 13.26 9.43
C LEU A 46 -4.54 14.22 8.30
N ASP A 47 -3.59 14.92 7.72
CA ASP A 47 -3.83 15.78 6.55
C ASP A 47 -3.73 14.95 5.26
N ASP A 48 -4.48 15.30 4.22
CA ASP A 48 -4.45 14.57 2.93
C ASP A 48 -3.23 14.96 2.08
N VAL A 49 -2.04 14.75 2.65
CA VAL A 49 -0.76 15.05 2.02
C VAL A 49 0.17 13.83 2.06
N GLY A 50 1.05 13.73 1.03
CA GLY A 50 2.17 12.80 1.05
C GLY A 50 3.22 13.26 2.06
N LEU A 51 3.86 12.31 2.77
CA LEU A 51 4.92 12.62 3.72
C LEU A 51 6.24 12.00 3.22
N PRO A 52 7.34 12.78 3.19
CA PRO A 52 8.64 12.25 2.76
C PRO A 52 9.12 11.13 3.68
N LEU A 53 9.73 10.11 3.08
CA LEU A 53 10.44 9.02 3.72
C LEU A 53 11.92 9.05 3.31
N ALA A 54 12.71 8.14 3.86
CA ALA A 54 14.08 7.90 3.41
C ALA A 54 14.13 7.53 1.91
N HIS A 55 15.30 7.64 1.30
CA HIS A 55 15.54 7.29 -0.11
C HIS A 55 14.63 8.01 -1.12
N ALA A 56 14.27 9.26 -0.83
CA ALA A 56 13.34 10.05 -1.64
C ALA A 56 11.97 9.38 -1.86
N GLN A 57 11.61 8.41 -1.02
CA GLN A 57 10.30 7.78 -1.06
C GLN A 57 9.24 8.65 -0.39
N THR A 58 7.99 8.30 -0.58
CA THR A 58 6.85 9.05 -0.05
C THR A 58 5.82 8.12 0.60
N MET A 59 5.47 8.41 1.84
CA MET A 59 4.26 7.85 2.43
C MET A 59 3.05 8.46 1.73
N THR A 60 2.34 7.67 0.97
CA THR A 60 1.21 8.09 0.12
C THR A 60 0.12 8.81 0.93
N LYS A 61 -0.48 9.83 0.35
CA LYS A 61 -1.57 10.56 0.99
C LYS A 61 -2.80 9.68 1.23
N PRO A 62 -3.56 9.91 2.30
CA PRO A 62 -4.69 9.06 2.70
C PRO A 62 -5.74 8.83 1.62
N SER A 63 -6.14 9.87 0.89
CA SER A 63 -7.15 9.74 -0.18
C SER A 63 -6.70 8.83 -1.33
N ALA A 64 -5.41 8.85 -1.68
CA ALA A 64 -4.86 7.97 -2.70
C ALA A 64 -4.81 6.51 -2.21
N VAL A 65 -4.36 6.27 -0.96
CA VAL A 65 -4.42 4.94 -0.32
C VAL A 65 -5.85 4.42 -0.32
N ALA A 66 -6.80 5.22 0.16
CA ALA A 66 -8.21 4.83 0.22
C ALA A 66 -8.77 4.47 -1.15
N ARG A 67 -8.45 5.27 -2.18
CA ARG A 67 -8.87 5.05 -3.56
C ARG A 67 -8.29 3.76 -4.14
N MET A 68 -7.01 3.50 -3.92
CA MET A 68 -6.35 2.27 -4.39
C MET A 68 -6.91 1.03 -3.68
N VAL A 69 -7.13 1.09 -2.37
CA VAL A 69 -7.74 0.00 -1.59
C VAL A 69 -9.20 -0.22 -2.02
N ALA A 70 -9.95 0.83 -2.34
CA ALA A 70 -11.30 0.71 -2.89
C ALA A 70 -11.30 0.02 -4.26
N ALA A 71 -10.37 0.38 -5.14
CA ALA A 71 -10.19 -0.27 -6.43
C ALA A 71 -9.82 -1.76 -6.30
N LEU A 72 -8.98 -2.09 -5.31
CA LEU A 72 -8.56 -3.47 -4.99
C LEU A 72 -9.74 -4.32 -4.47
N ALA A 73 -10.66 -3.69 -3.73
CA ALA A 73 -11.85 -4.31 -3.12
C ALA A 73 -11.53 -5.61 -2.33
N PRO A 74 -10.60 -5.56 -1.34
CA PRO A 74 -10.19 -6.76 -0.61
C PRO A 74 -11.34 -7.36 0.20
N GLN A 75 -11.30 -8.70 0.37
CA GLN A 75 -12.24 -9.46 1.17
C GLN A 75 -11.52 -10.09 2.37
N GLN A 76 -12.25 -10.40 3.44
CA GLN A 76 -11.69 -10.93 4.69
C GLN A 76 -10.93 -12.26 4.53
N SER A 77 -11.22 -13.03 3.49
CA SER A 77 -10.52 -14.28 3.16
C SER A 77 -9.29 -14.09 2.30
N ASP A 78 -9.08 -12.91 1.72
CA ASP A 78 -8.07 -12.69 0.69
C ASP A 78 -6.64 -12.72 1.24
N VAL A 79 -5.73 -13.26 0.44
CA VAL A 79 -4.29 -13.10 0.56
C VAL A 79 -3.86 -12.01 -0.42
N VAL A 80 -3.25 -10.96 0.11
CA VAL A 80 -2.90 -9.76 -0.66
C VAL A 80 -1.39 -9.62 -0.77
N LEU A 81 -0.90 -9.36 -2.00
CA LEU A 81 0.46 -8.88 -2.24
C LEU A 81 0.43 -7.37 -2.40
N GLU A 82 1.27 -6.68 -1.66
CA GLU A 82 1.57 -5.25 -1.83
C GLU A 82 3.00 -5.09 -2.33
N VAL A 83 3.19 -4.29 -3.37
CA VAL A 83 4.51 -3.87 -3.87
C VAL A 83 4.71 -2.41 -3.51
N GLY A 84 5.79 -2.11 -2.78
CA GLY A 84 6.09 -0.80 -2.23
C GLY A 84 5.50 -0.61 -0.82
N THR A 85 6.14 -1.22 0.19
CA THR A 85 5.74 -1.11 1.61
C THR A 85 5.84 0.32 2.14
N GLY A 86 6.95 1.00 1.83
CA GLY A 86 7.24 2.33 2.34
C GLY A 86 7.13 2.41 3.86
N SER A 87 6.19 3.22 4.35
CA SER A 87 5.94 3.35 5.79
C SER A 87 5.23 2.16 6.43
N GLY A 88 4.60 1.28 5.63
CA GLY A 88 3.72 0.19 6.08
C GLY A 88 2.27 0.59 6.32
N PHE A 89 1.90 1.86 6.11
CA PHE A 89 0.55 2.33 6.40
C PHE A 89 -0.53 1.63 5.55
N GLN A 90 -0.32 1.53 4.23
CA GLN A 90 -1.30 0.89 3.36
C GLN A 90 -1.44 -0.61 3.64
N ALA A 91 -0.31 -1.33 3.87
CA ALA A 91 -0.35 -2.73 4.31
C ALA A 91 -1.19 -2.90 5.58
N ALA A 92 -1.04 -1.99 6.55
CA ALA A 92 -1.83 -2.01 7.79
C ALA A 92 -3.33 -1.74 7.56
N VAL A 93 -3.68 -0.82 6.66
CA VAL A 93 -5.08 -0.60 6.26
C VAL A 93 -5.66 -1.85 5.60
N ILE A 94 -4.92 -2.47 4.66
CA ILE A 94 -5.35 -3.70 3.98
C ILE A 94 -5.49 -4.86 4.97
N SER A 95 -4.62 -4.95 5.99
CA SER A 95 -4.67 -6.02 7.00
C SER A 95 -5.96 -6.05 7.81
N ALA A 96 -6.64 -4.91 7.92
CA ALA A 96 -7.97 -4.85 8.55
C ALA A 96 -9.10 -5.38 7.65
N LEU A 97 -8.82 -5.63 6.37
CA LEU A 97 -9.78 -5.99 5.33
C LEU A 97 -9.51 -7.35 4.69
N ALA A 98 -8.34 -7.95 4.96
CA ALA A 98 -7.87 -9.19 4.34
C ALA A 98 -7.40 -10.20 5.39
N SER A 99 -7.19 -11.45 4.99
CA SER A 99 -6.70 -12.51 5.88
C SER A 99 -5.20 -12.49 6.08
N LYS A 100 -4.45 -12.11 5.05
CA LYS A 100 -2.98 -12.04 5.05
C LYS A 100 -2.51 -10.94 4.10
N VAL A 101 -1.47 -10.22 4.49
CA VAL A 101 -0.78 -9.25 3.63
C VAL A 101 0.70 -9.61 3.56
N VAL A 102 1.20 -9.74 2.35
CA VAL A 102 2.62 -9.85 2.02
C VAL A 102 3.00 -8.54 1.34
N SER A 103 3.98 -7.83 1.89
CA SER A 103 4.38 -6.51 1.40
C SER A 103 5.85 -6.51 1.03
N LEU A 104 6.19 -5.99 -0.13
CA LEU A 104 7.55 -5.98 -0.67
C LEU A 104 8.12 -4.57 -0.66
N GLU A 105 9.35 -4.45 -0.21
CA GLU A 105 10.10 -3.21 -0.19
C GLU A 105 11.54 -3.48 -0.66
N ARG A 106 12.08 -2.62 -1.51
CA ARG A 106 13.46 -2.77 -1.97
C ARG A 106 14.50 -2.26 -0.96
N TRP A 107 14.11 -1.30 -0.09
CA TRP A 107 14.97 -0.69 0.90
C TRP A 107 14.90 -1.45 2.24
N ARG A 108 16.07 -1.95 2.70
CA ARG A 108 16.16 -2.78 3.91
C ARG A 108 15.74 -2.04 5.18
N ASP A 109 16.12 -0.78 5.31
CA ASP A 109 15.78 0.07 6.46
C ASP A 109 14.28 0.37 6.51
N LEU A 110 13.64 0.72 5.37
CA LEU A 110 12.18 0.90 5.30
C LEU A 110 11.45 -0.41 5.65
N THR A 111 11.96 -1.56 5.16
CA THR A 111 11.40 -2.88 5.51
C THR A 111 11.50 -3.14 7.01
N ALA A 112 12.66 -2.87 7.62
CA ALA A 112 12.88 -3.07 9.06
C ALA A 112 11.95 -2.17 9.89
N ASP A 113 11.82 -0.90 9.51
CA ASP A 113 10.91 0.06 10.12
C ASP A 113 9.45 -0.40 10.04
N ALA A 114 9.00 -0.86 8.86
CA ALA A 114 7.65 -1.35 8.66
C ALA A 114 7.37 -2.59 9.53
N ARG A 115 8.31 -3.55 9.59
CA ARG A 115 8.21 -4.73 10.48
C ARG A 115 8.07 -4.32 11.95
N GLY A 116 8.86 -3.35 12.41
CA GLY A 116 8.77 -2.81 13.77
C GLY A 116 7.39 -2.22 14.07
N ARG A 117 6.83 -1.45 13.12
CA ARG A 117 5.48 -0.87 13.22
C ARG A 117 4.39 -1.94 13.20
N PHE A 118 4.51 -2.97 12.36
CA PHE A 118 3.57 -4.10 12.35
C PHE A 118 3.58 -4.86 13.68
N GLY A 119 4.79 -5.11 14.25
CA GLY A 119 4.92 -5.73 15.56
C GLY A 119 4.25 -4.91 16.65
N THR A 120 4.49 -3.60 16.73
CA THR A 120 3.87 -2.69 17.69
C THR A 120 2.35 -2.62 17.55
N ALA A 121 1.86 -2.63 16.29
CA ALA A 121 0.43 -2.65 15.97
C ALA A 121 -0.20 -4.05 16.10
N ARG A 122 0.58 -5.08 16.44
CA ARG A 122 0.16 -6.49 16.56
C ARG A 122 -0.49 -7.05 15.29
N LEU A 123 0.01 -6.68 14.13
CA LEU A 123 -0.47 -7.17 12.84
C LEU A 123 0.17 -8.54 12.53
N MET A 124 -0.32 -9.60 13.18
CA MET A 124 0.29 -10.95 13.19
C MET A 124 0.30 -11.65 11.81
N ARG A 125 -0.45 -11.16 10.84
CA ARG A 125 -0.57 -11.73 9.50
C ARG A 125 -0.17 -10.75 8.40
N THR A 126 0.67 -9.78 8.74
CA THR A 126 1.22 -8.79 7.81
C THR A 126 2.73 -8.90 7.83
N PHE A 127 3.31 -9.22 6.67
CA PHE A 127 4.73 -9.52 6.52
C PHE A 127 5.34 -8.57 5.52
N ALA A 128 6.47 -7.95 5.87
CA ALA A 128 7.25 -7.17 4.93
C ALA A 128 8.54 -7.91 4.56
N HIS A 129 8.87 -7.96 3.28
CA HIS A 129 10.07 -8.62 2.76
C HIS A 129 10.92 -7.63 1.96
N VAL A 130 12.25 -7.79 2.04
CA VAL A 130 13.16 -7.09 1.14
C VAL A 130 13.15 -7.85 -0.18
N ALA A 131 12.60 -7.26 -1.23
CA ALA A 131 12.48 -7.91 -2.53
C ALA A 131 12.39 -6.90 -3.67
N ASP A 132 12.72 -7.35 -4.88
CA ASP A 132 12.35 -6.64 -6.10
C ASP A 132 10.84 -6.82 -6.33
N GLY A 133 10.10 -5.73 -6.19
CA GLY A 133 8.64 -5.77 -6.36
C GLY A 133 8.20 -6.11 -7.78
N PHE A 134 9.08 -5.97 -8.76
CA PHE A 134 8.80 -6.33 -10.15
C PHE A 134 8.67 -7.85 -10.34
N GLU A 135 9.41 -8.63 -9.54
CA GLU A 135 9.38 -10.11 -9.55
C GLU A 135 8.23 -10.69 -8.73
N GLY A 136 7.61 -9.88 -7.85
CA GLY A 136 6.61 -10.35 -6.92
C GLY A 136 7.19 -11.22 -5.81
N TRP A 137 6.39 -12.16 -5.26
CA TRP A 137 6.78 -13.05 -4.18
C TRP A 137 6.12 -14.43 -4.35
N ALA A 138 6.79 -15.32 -5.07
CA ALA A 138 6.26 -16.61 -5.46
C ALA A 138 6.01 -17.57 -4.27
N GLU A 139 6.72 -17.38 -3.15
CA GLU A 139 6.60 -18.27 -1.97
C GLU A 139 5.20 -18.33 -1.38
N ASP A 140 4.44 -17.23 -1.47
CA ASP A 140 3.09 -17.10 -0.93
C ASP A 140 2.00 -17.04 -2.03
N ALA A 141 2.40 -17.16 -3.30
CA ALA A 141 1.47 -17.17 -4.44
C ALA A 141 0.62 -18.47 -4.47
N PRO A 142 -0.56 -18.46 -5.10
CA PRO A 142 -1.15 -17.33 -5.81
C PRO A 142 -1.96 -16.39 -4.88
N TYR A 143 -2.02 -15.11 -5.26
CA TYR A 143 -2.69 -14.04 -4.50
C TYR A 143 -4.11 -13.78 -4.99
N ASP A 144 -5.03 -13.48 -4.08
CA ASP A 144 -6.38 -13.03 -4.42
C ASP A 144 -6.36 -11.59 -4.95
N ARG A 145 -5.44 -10.78 -4.40
CA ARG A 145 -5.27 -9.36 -4.74
C ARG A 145 -3.81 -8.99 -4.83
N ILE A 146 -3.48 -8.14 -5.78
CA ILE A 146 -2.15 -7.51 -5.90
C ILE A 146 -2.34 -6.00 -6.00
N ILE A 147 -1.56 -5.22 -5.25
CA ILE A 147 -1.56 -3.76 -5.30
C ILE A 147 -0.12 -3.25 -5.43
N VAL A 148 0.10 -2.31 -6.35
CA VAL A 148 1.43 -1.75 -6.60
C VAL A 148 1.43 -0.26 -6.33
N ASN A 149 2.35 0.18 -5.49
CA ASN A 149 2.50 1.57 -5.04
C ASN A 149 3.59 2.34 -5.84
N ALA A 150 3.79 1.98 -7.09
CA ALA A 150 4.71 2.63 -8.00
C ALA A 150 4.12 2.60 -9.42
N ALA A 151 4.44 3.62 -10.24
CA ALA A 151 3.97 3.68 -11.60
C ALA A 151 4.76 2.69 -12.50
N MET A 152 4.05 2.00 -13.36
CA MET A 152 4.59 1.06 -14.34
C MET A 152 4.14 1.45 -15.76
N ASP A 153 4.87 0.97 -16.77
CA ASP A 153 4.46 1.13 -18.17
C ASP A 153 3.38 0.12 -18.56
N ASP A 154 3.47 -1.10 -18.00
CA ASP A 154 2.50 -2.19 -18.18
C ASP A 154 2.56 -3.15 -16.98
N PHE A 155 1.58 -4.07 -16.87
CA PHE A 155 1.59 -5.09 -15.83
C PHE A 155 2.65 -6.17 -16.12
N PRO A 156 3.61 -6.41 -15.20
CA PRO A 156 4.60 -7.46 -15.38
C PRO A 156 3.94 -8.84 -15.39
N LEU A 157 4.39 -9.72 -16.31
CA LEU A 157 3.91 -11.11 -16.35
C LEU A 157 4.17 -11.82 -15.02
N SER A 158 5.30 -11.55 -14.37
CA SER A 158 5.64 -12.06 -13.04
C SER A 158 4.57 -11.81 -11.97
N LEU A 159 3.91 -10.66 -11.99
CA LEU A 159 2.79 -10.36 -11.08
C LEU A 159 1.47 -10.99 -11.56
N LEU A 160 1.23 -11.01 -12.88
CA LEU A 160 0.02 -11.63 -13.43
C LEU A 160 -0.01 -13.14 -13.21
N ASP A 161 1.14 -13.82 -13.34
CA ASP A 161 1.29 -15.26 -13.09
C ASP A 161 1.10 -15.64 -11.61
N GLN A 162 1.31 -14.67 -10.70
CA GLN A 162 1.07 -14.84 -9.26
C GLN A 162 -0.36 -14.45 -8.83
N LEU A 163 -1.19 -13.97 -9.76
CA LEU A 163 -2.58 -13.61 -9.46
C LEU A 163 -3.50 -14.82 -9.67
N LYS A 164 -4.38 -15.09 -8.71
CA LYS A 164 -5.41 -16.14 -8.85
C LYS A 164 -6.35 -15.85 -10.02
N ALA A 165 -6.91 -16.91 -10.60
CA ALA A 165 -8.03 -16.78 -11.53
C ALA A 165 -9.18 -15.98 -10.86
N GLY A 166 -9.63 -14.91 -11.51
CA GLY A 166 -10.62 -13.98 -10.96
C GLY A 166 -10.08 -12.97 -9.96
N GLY A 167 -8.78 -13.03 -9.65
CA GLY A 167 -8.09 -12.07 -8.80
C GLY A 167 -8.08 -10.66 -9.40
N VAL A 168 -7.73 -9.68 -8.55
CA VAL A 168 -7.66 -8.26 -8.94
C VAL A 168 -6.25 -7.74 -8.73
N LEU A 169 -5.69 -7.06 -9.74
CA LEU A 169 -4.46 -6.30 -9.61
C LEU A 169 -4.77 -4.81 -9.82
N VAL A 170 -4.25 -3.97 -8.94
CA VAL A 170 -4.41 -2.51 -9.00
C VAL A 170 -3.03 -1.86 -9.00
N ALA A 171 -2.77 -1.03 -10.00
CA ALA A 171 -1.52 -0.28 -10.09
C ALA A 171 -1.70 1.04 -10.85
N PRO A 172 -0.83 2.02 -10.64
CA PRO A 172 -0.65 3.11 -11.58
C PRO A 172 0.04 2.60 -12.86
N LEU A 173 -0.60 2.77 -14.04
CA LEU A 173 0.04 2.67 -15.33
C LEU A 173 0.25 4.08 -15.88
N GLY A 174 1.51 4.51 -15.99
CA GLY A 174 1.84 5.93 -16.19
C GLY A 174 1.19 6.80 -15.11
N GLU A 175 0.35 7.74 -15.52
CA GLU A 175 -0.39 8.64 -14.61
C GLU A 175 -1.87 8.23 -14.39
N ARG A 176 -2.23 6.97 -14.67
CA ARG A 176 -3.60 6.45 -14.55
C ARG A 176 -3.65 5.31 -13.56
N LEU A 177 -4.61 5.33 -12.64
CA LEU A 177 -4.92 4.16 -11.81
C LEU A 177 -5.67 3.15 -12.66
N VAL A 178 -5.13 1.95 -12.76
CA VAL A 178 -5.72 0.88 -13.57
C VAL A 178 -6.02 -0.33 -12.69
N ARG A 179 -7.18 -0.91 -12.88
CA ARG A 179 -7.59 -2.19 -12.30
C ARG A 179 -7.58 -3.25 -13.40
N TYR A 180 -6.84 -4.34 -13.15
CA TYR A 180 -6.84 -5.53 -13.98
C TYR A 180 -7.65 -6.64 -13.34
N ARG A 181 -8.50 -7.30 -14.13
CA ARG A 181 -9.24 -8.50 -13.73
C ARG A 181 -9.61 -9.33 -14.95
N ASN A 182 -9.35 -10.65 -14.93
CA ASN A 182 -9.75 -11.58 -16.02
C ASN A 182 -9.30 -11.13 -17.41
N GLY A 183 -8.09 -10.62 -17.56
CA GLY A 183 -7.59 -10.14 -18.86
C GLY A 183 -8.10 -8.75 -19.29
N GLN A 184 -8.95 -8.11 -18.49
CA GLN A 184 -9.49 -6.79 -18.77
C GLN A 184 -8.84 -5.72 -17.89
N GLN A 185 -8.56 -4.57 -18.49
CA GLN A 185 -8.06 -3.39 -17.80
C GLN A 185 -9.15 -2.33 -17.75
N GLU A 186 -9.33 -1.73 -16.57
CA GLU A 186 -10.27 -0.65 -16.34
C GLU A 186 -9.51 0.58 -15.83
N ASP A 187 -9.60 1.67 -16.55
CA ASP A 187 -9.04 2.96 -16.17
C ASP A 187 -9.94 3.64 -15.12
N LEU A 188 -9.41 3.85 -13.93
CA LEU A 188 -10.10 4.47 -12.80
C LEU A 188 -9.78 5.96 -12.63
N GLY A 189 -9.11 6.56 -13.61
CA GLY A 189 -8.79 7.99 -13.65
C GLY A 189 -7.39 8.33 -13.12
N PRO A 190 -7.03 9.62 -13.07
CA PRO A 190 -5.67 10.07 -12.86
C PRO A 190 -5.18 9.75 -11.45
N ILE A 191 -3.91 9.33 -11.36
CA ILE A 191 -3.14 9.17 -10.13
C ILE A 191 -1.66 9.40 -10.44
N LYS A 192 -0.88 9.86 -9.47
CA LYS A 192 0.54 10.10 -9.68
C LYS A 192 1.38 9.37 -8.63
N PHE A 193 2.30 8.55 -9.13
CA PHE A 193 3.31 7.85 -8.34
C PHE A 193 4.69 7.99 -9.01
N ALA A 194 5.75 7.78 -8.24
CA ALA A 194 7.09 7.58 -8.81
C ALA A 194 7.11 6.27 -9.60
N SER A 195 7.96 6.21 -10.62
CA SER A 195 8.14 4.98 -11.40
C SER A 195 8.71 3.85 -10.54
N ILE A 196 8.29 2.63 -10.84
CA ILE A 196 8.85 1.44 -10.20
C ILE A 196 10.33 1.30 -10.63
N GLU A 197 11.16 0.98 -9.67
CA GLU A 197 12.58 0.69 -9.92
C GLU A 197 12.81 -0.82 -9.80
N ARG A 198 13.56 -1.40 -10.75
CA ARG A 198 13.91 -2.81 -10.76
C ARG A 198 15.15 -3.08 -9.91
N GLY A 199 15.23 -4.29 -9.42
CA GLY A 199 16.35 -4.78 -8.63
C GLY A 199 16.39 -4.21 -7.21
N LEU A 200 17.28 -4.74 -6.42
CA LEU A 200 17.59 -4.22 -5.10
C LEU A 200 18.68 -3.14 -5.21
N PRO A 201 18.64 -2.10 -4.36
CA PRO A 201 19.71 -1.13 -4.31
C PRO A 201 21.02 -1.80 -3.90
N GLU A 202 22.13 -1.31 -4.47
CA GLU A 202 23.47 -1.74 -4.03
C GLU A 202 23.67 -1.33 -2.56
N GLU A 203 24.17 -2.26 -1.75
CA GLU A 203 24.55 -1.91 -0.37
C GLU A 203 25.77 -1.00 -0.43
N PRO A 204 25.79 0.10 0.35
CA PRO A 204 27.02 0.89 0.45
C PRO A 204 28.12 -0.05 0.93
N SER A 205 29.20 -0.12 0.14
CA SER A 205 30.42 -0.85 0.51
C SER A 205 30.80 -0.44 1.94
N ALA A 206 30.89 -1.43 2.84
CA ALA A 206 31.40 -1.17 4.18
C ALA A 206 32.83 -0.63 4.04
N ALA A 207 33.02 0.66 4.32
CA ALA A 207 34.31 1.32 4.33
C ALA A 207 35.02 1.06 5.67
#